data_a8fe9a94ad9feb7606ef4c2bbe0b1e7e
#
_entry.id   a8fe9a94ad9feb7606ef4c2bbe0b1e7e
#
_cell.length_a   1.000
_cell.length_b   1.000
_cell.length_c   1.000
_cell.angle_alpha   90.00
_cell.angle_beta   90.00
_cell.angle_gamma   90.00
#
_symmetry.space_group_name_H-M   'P 1'
#
loop_
_entity.id
_entity.type
_entity.pdbx_description
1 polymer ?
#
loop_
_entity_poly.entity_id
_entity_poly.type
_entity_poly.pdbx_seq_one_letter_code
_entity_poly.pdbx_strand_id
1 'polypeptide(L)'
;ILKNCSIWLQKSNKTTRDSEKQPSEPIKTFLKQIKMMLRGNARLFEMLSEKGYLKVPSKVICTDARTIPAKDNSVSLIVTSPPYVTSYEYADLHQLTALWLEYTKDLSDFRKRFIGTSYHNKKDLTLNSTLAESIQKELLEIDKKTAEEVSTYFSEMNQVFIEMKRMLKKGGKACIVIGNTSLKGVDIFNAEVFAEQLQNLGLKIADIIKRE
;
A
#
# COMPACT_ATOMS: atom_id res chain seq x y z
N ILE A 1 1.68 3.93 19.30
CA ILE A 1 2.19 4.44 20.59
C ILE A 1 2.63 5.89 20.44
N LEU A 2 3.57 6.24 19.55
CA LEU A 2 4.15 7.59 19.43
C LEU A 2 3.09 8.69 19.27
N LYS A 3 2.09 8.50 18.39
CA LYS A 3 0.98 9.45 18.26
C LYS A 3 0.17 9.63 19.54
N ASN A 4 0.00 8.57 20.34
CA ASN A 4 -0.75 8.64 21.59
C ASN A 4 0.01 9.40 22.67
N CYS A 5 1.32 9.24 22.71
CA CYS A 5 2.22 9.84 23.71
C CYS A 5 2.82 11.18 23.27
N SER A 6 2.26 11.81 22.26
CA SER A 6 2.67 13.10 21.70
C SER A 6 1.47 14.01 21.47
N ILE A 7 1.72 15.27 21.17
CA ILE A 7 0.69 16.27 20.80
C ILE A 7 0.16 16.13 19.37
N TRP A 8 0.54 15.06 18.65
CA TRP A 8 0.02 14.83 17.30
C TRP A 8 -1.43 14.33 17.33
N LEU A 9 -2.25 14.87 16.44
CA LEU A 9 -3.65 14.45 16.28
C LEU A 9 -3.70 12.98 15.82
N GLN A 10 -4.41 12.15 16.60
CA GLN A 10 -4.38 10.69 16.41
C GLN A 10 -5.12 10.24 15.14
N LYS A 11 -6.21 10.91 14.81
CA LYS A 11 -7.11 10.53 13.71
C LYS A 11 -6.81 11.26 12.39
N SER A 12 -5.78 12.10 12.34
CA SER A 12 -5.44 12.83 11.14
C SER A 12 -4.58 11.97 10.21
N ASN A 13 -4.90 11.99 8.91
CA ASN A 13 -4.08 11.43 7.85
C ASN A 13 -2.81 12.28 7.59
N LYS A 14 -2.79 13.51 8.10
CA LYS A 14 -1.64 14.40 8.09
C LYS A 14 -1.08 14.54 9.49
N THR A 15 0.17 14.89 9.58
CA THR A 15 0.84 15.18 10.85
C THR A 15 0.41 16.56 11.34
N THR A 16 -0.69 16.60 12.04
CA THR A 16 -1.27 17.84 12.58
C THR A 16 -1.04 17.87 14.09
N ARG A 17 -0.57 18.98 14.61
CA ARG A 17 -0.45 19.21 16.05
C ARG A 17 -1.82 19.52 16.64
N ASP A 18 -2.04 19.02 17.85
CA ASP A 18 -3.19 19.34 18.67
C ASP A 18 -2.65 19.82 20.02
N SER A 19 -2.66 21.15 20.21
CA SER A 19 -2.12 21.79 21.44
C SER A 19 -2.94 21.50 22.68
N GLU A 20 -4.22 21.13 22.52
CA GLU A 20 -5.12 20.82 23.64
C GLU A 20 -5.07 19.36 24.04
N LYS A 21 -4.46 18.51 23.21
CA LYS A 21 -4.34 17.10 23.48
C LYS A 21 -3.45 16.82 24.69
N GLN A 22 -3.98 16.06 25.63
CA GLN A 22 -3.21 15.51 26.75
C GLN A 22 -2.54 14.19 26.27
N PRO A 23 -1.19 14.16 26.15
CA PRO A 23 -0.48 12.95 25.76
C PRO A 23 -0.67 11.83 26.80
N SER A 24 -0.86 10.61 26.30
CA SER A 24 -0.94 9.44 27.19
C SER A 24 0.41 9.16 27.86
N GLU A 25 0.38 8.61 29.05
CA GLU A 25 1.59 8.18 29.76
C GLU A 25 2.30 7.06 28.96
N PRO A 26 3.61 7.24 28.61
CA PRO A 26 4.30 6.37 27.65
C PRO A 26 4.41 4.92 28.10
N ILE A 27 4.83 4.67 29.35
CA ILE A 27 5.07 3.31 29.87
C ILE A 27 3.77 2.53 29.96
N LYS A 28 2.71 3.17 30.48
CA LYS A 28 1.37 2.56 30.56
C LYS A 28 0.83 2.21 29.16
N THR A 29 1.01 3.11 28.20
CA THR A 29 0.60 2.89 26.82
C THR A 29 1.39 1.77 26.16
N PHE A 30 2.69 1.70 26.39
CA PHE A 30 3.58 0.65 25.93
C PHE A 30 3.19 -0.72 26.50
N LEU A 31 3.02 -0.81 27.81
CA LEU A 31 2.60 -2.06 28.46
C LEU A 31 1.23 -2.56 27.99
N LYS A 32 0.28 -1.64 27.78
CA LYS A 32 -1.01 -1.99 27.18
C LYS A 32 -0.84 -2.59 25.78
N GLN A 33 0.01 -1.99 24.95
CA GLN A 33 0.26 -2.47 23.60
C GLN A 33 0.93 -3.85 23.59
N ILE A 34 1.95 -4.06 24.46
CA ILE A 34 2.60 -5.38 24.62
C ILE A 34 1.59 -6.46 25.00
N LYS A 35 0.71 -6.19 25.98
CA LYS A 35 -0.32 -7.15 26.39
C LYS A 35 -1.25 -7.52 25.22
N MET A 36 -1.61 -6.56 24.37
CA MET A 36 -2.42 -6.84 23.17
C MET A 36 -1.65 -7.70 22.16
N MET A 37 -0.37 -7.42 21.93
CA MET A 37 0.47 -8.20 21.02
C MET A 37 0.67 -9.63 21.51
N LEU A 38 0.93 -9.82 22.81
CA LEU A 38 1.08 -11.15 23.41
C LEU A 38 -0.19 -12.00 23.27
N ARG A 39 -1.36 -11.40 23.50
CA ARG A 39 -2.65 -12.09 23.28
C ARG A 39 -2.85 -12.48 21.82
N GLY A 40 -2.53 -11.56 20.88
CA GLY A 40 -2.60 -11.84 19.44
C GLY A 40 -1.66 -12.99 19.04
N ASN A 41 -0.43 -12.98 19.54
CA ASN A 41 0.54 -14.03 19.26
C ASN A 41 0.13 -15.39 19.85
N ALA A 42 -0.39 -15.42 21.09
CA ALA A 42 -0.90 -16.66 21.70
C ALA A 42 -2.03 -17.27 20.85
N ARG A 43 -3.01 -16.45 20.45
CA ARG A 43 -4.11 -16.89 19.57
C ARG A 43 -3.61 -17.40 18.22
N LEU A 44 -2.64 -16.71 17.62
CA LEU A 44 -2.03 -17.14 16.35
C LEU A 44 -1.30 -18.48 16.52
N PHE A 45 -0.56 -18.64 17.62
CA PHE A 45 0.16 -19.88 17.95
C PHE A 45 -0.82 -21.07 18.07
N GLU A 46 -1.91 -20.90 18.83
CA GLU A 46 -2.96 -21.92 18.98
C GLU A 46 -3.54 -22.32 17.61
N MET A 47 -3.96 -21.35 16.81
CA MET A 47 -4.52 -21.57 15.48
C MET A 47 -3.53 -22.29 14.53
N LEU A 48 -2.26 -21.91 14.54
CA LEU A 48 -1.24 -22.56 13.71
C LEU A 48 -0.91 -23.97 14.21
N SER A 49 -0.93 -24.18 15.53
CA SER A 49 -0.74 -25.49 16.15
C SER A 49 -1.83 -26.47 15.76
N GLU A 50 -3.09 -26.07 15.91
CA GLU A 50 -4.27 -26.87 15.52
C GLU A 50 -4.23 -27.28 14.04
N LYS A 51 -3.75 -26.40 13.17
CA LYS A 51 -3.63 -26.66 11.72
C LYS A 51 -2.32 -27.33 11.30
N GLY A 52 -1.42 -27.62 12.23
CA GLY A 52 -0.11 -28.23 11.93
C GLY A 52 0.86 -27.30 11.19
N TYR A 53 0.66 -25.99 11.22
CA TYR A 53 1.45 -25.02 10.44
C TYR A 53 2.61 -24.37 11.20
N LEU A 54 2.88 -24.73 12.45
CA LEU A 54 3.95 -24.13 13.26
C LEU A 54 5.35 -24.29 12.65
N LYS A 55 5.57 -25.33 11.86
CA LYS A 55 6.88 -25.60 11.22
C LYS A 55 7.02 -25.04 9.80
N VAL A 56 5.99 -24.33 9.30
CA VAL A 56 6.08 -23.71 7.98
C VAL A 56 7.09 -22.57 8.02
N PRO A 57 8.15 -22.60 7.20
CA PRO A 57 9.15 -21.55 7.21
C PRO A 57 8.54 -20.22 6.75
N SER A 58 8.90 -19.15 7.43
CA SER A 58 8.47 -17.80 7.06
C SER A 58 9.67 -16.87 6.99
N LYS A 59 9.62 -15.89 6.08
CA LYS A 59 10.67 -14.87 5.92
C LYS A 59 10.03 -13.52 5.68
N VAL A 60 10.48 -12.50 6.40
CA VAL A 60 10.10 -11.11 6.18
C VAL A 60 11.26 -10.42 5.45
N ILE A 61 10.94 -9.77 4.33
CA ILE A 61 11.90 -9.03 3.51
C ILE A 61 11.35 -7.62 3.29
N CYS A 62 12.15 -6.60 3.59
CA CYS A 62 11.84 -5.23 3.23
C CYS A 62 12.47 -4.93 1.87
N THR A 63 11.63 -4.75 0.84
CA THR A 63 12.07 -4.49 -0.53
C THR A 63 11.03 -3.68 -1.29
N ASP A 64 11.40 -3.19 -2.47
CA ASP A 64 10.50 -2.55 -3.41
C ASP A 64 9.61 -3.59 -4.09
N ALA A 65 8.30 -3.37 -4.12
CA ALA A 65 7.36 -4.28 -4.76
C ALA A 65 7.50 -4.35 -6.29
N ARG A 66 8.22 -3.39 -6.88
CA ARG A 66 8.56 -3.39 -8.32
C ARG A 66 9.75 -4.28 -8.65
N THR A 67 10.49 -4.75 -7.63
CA THR A 67 11.67 -5.62 -7.78
C THR A 67 11.81 -6.53 -6.56
N ILE A 68 11.09 -7.65 -6.54
CA ILE A 68 11.05 -8.58 -5.41
C ILE A 68 12.15 -9.66 -5.58
N PRO A 69 12.96 -9.96 -4.55
CA PRO A 69 14.01 -10.97 -4.62
C PRO A 69 13.43 -12.40 -4.55
N ALA A 70 12.52 -12.71 -5.46
CA ALA A 70 11.95 -14.05 -5.67
C ALA A 70 12.26 -14.54 -7.07
N LYS A 71 12.44 -15.84 -7.23
CA LYS A 71 12.69 -16.48 -8.54
C LYS A 71 11.44 -16.41 -9.42
N ASP A 72 11.64 -16.40 -10.71
CA ASP A 72 10.56 -16.52 -11.68
C ASP A 72 9.77 -17.81 -11.46
N ASN A 73 8.47 -17.76 -11.68
CA ASN A 73 7.58 -18.91 -11.58
C ASN A 73 7.74 -19.70 -10.24
N SER A 74 7.95 -19.01 -9.12
CA SER A 74 8.19 -19.64 -7.81
C SER A 74 7.06 -19.50 -6.81
N VAL A 75 6.13 -18.56 -7.03
CA VAL A 75 5.05 -18.19 -6.09
C VAL A 75 3.72 -18.79 -6.53
N SER A 76 3.02 -19.46 -5.63
CA SER A 76 1.71 -20.07 -5.92
C SER A 76 0.54 -19.14 -5.58
N LEU A 77 0.72 -18.24 -4.62
CA LEU A 77 -0.31 -17.29 -4.18
C LEU A 77 0.32 -15.97 -3.79
N ILE A 78 -0.26 -14.89 -4.29
CA ILE A 78 0.04 -13.52 -3.85
C ILE A 78 -1.23 -12.96 -3.19
N VAL A 79 -1.09 -12.36 -2.00
CA VAL A 79 -2.17 -11.64 -1.33
C VAL A 79 -1.66 -10.26 -0.95
N THR A 80 -2.33 -9.23 -1.42
CA THR A 80 -1.89 -7.85 -1.16
C THR A 80 -3.05 -6.87 -1.08
N SER A 81 -2.85 -5.79 -0.33
CA SER A 81 -3.65 -4.58 -0.38
C SER A 81 -2.68 -3.44 -0.72
N PRO A 82 -2.59 -3.02 -1.98
CA PRO A 82 -1.67 -1.96 -2.39
C PRO A 82 -2.08 -0.61 -1.81
N PRO A 83 -1.20 0.41 -1.83
CA PRO A 83 -1.56 1.75 -1.44
C PRO A 83 -2.68 2.31 -2.32
N TYR A 84 -3.53 3.16 -1.76
CA TYR A 84 -4.61 3.82 -2.50
C TYR A 84 -4.08 5.04 -3.25
N VAL A 85 -4.59 5.24 -4.46
CA VAL A 85 -4.21 6.40 -5.28
C VAL A 85 -4.51 7.70 -4.54
N THR A 86 -3.52 8.56 -4.38
CA THR A 86 -3.55 9.90 -3.75
C THR A 86 -4.32 10.04 -2.42
N SER A 87 -4.93 8.94 -1.93
CA SER A 87 -5.78 8.98 -0.73
C SER A 87 -4.97 9.20 0.56
N TYR A 88 -3.73 8.73 0.59
CA TYR A 88 -2.84 8.83 1.74
C TYR A 88 -1.41 9.07 1.31
N GLU A 89 -0.79 10.14 1.81
CA GLU A 89 0.67 10.25 1.78
C GLU A 89 1.22 9.36 2.91
N TYR A 90 1.55 8.12 2.58
CA TYR A 90 2.00 7.12 3.57
C TYR A 90 3.27 7.53 4.31
N ALA A 91 4.14 8.28 3.65
CA ALA A 91 5.32 8.84 4.31
C ALA A 91 4.93 9.80 5.45
N ASP A 92 3.89 10.62 5.26
CA ASP A 92 3.41 11.53 6.29
C ASP A 92 2.74 10.82 7.46
N LEU A 93 2.04 9.70 7.20
CA LEU A 93 1.49 8.86 8.25
C LEU A 93 2.57 8.26 9.16
N HIS A 94 3.71 7.91 8.57
CA HIS A 94 4.80 7.21 9.25
C HIS A 94 5.96 8.12 9.65
N GLN A 95 5.95 9.41 9.30
CA GLN A 95 7.08 10.32 9.52
C GLN A 95 7.54 10.37 10.98
N LEU A 96 6.62 10.41 11.93
CA LEU A 96 6.97 10.44 13.35
C LEU A 96 7.76 9.19 13.76
N THR A 97 7.34 8.02 13.29
CA THR A 97 8.02 6.75 13.57
C THR A 97 9.34 6.66 12.80
N ALA A 98 9.36 7.08 11.54
CA ALA A 98 10.54 7.00 10.70
C ALA A 98 11.68 7.90 11.22
N LEU A 99 11.34 9.12 11.67
CA LEU A 99 12.31 10.04 12.27
C LEU A 99 12.76 9.58 13.67
N TRP A 100 11.81 9.12 14.50
CA TRP A 100 12.12 8.66 15.87
C TRP A 100 13.04 7.44 15.89
N LEU A 101 12.82 6.50 14.97
CA LEU A 101 13.63 5.29 14.84
C LEU A 101 14.81 5.45 13.89
N GLU A 102 15.09 6.67 13.43
CA GLU A 102 16.20 7.00 12.53
C GLU A 102 16.20 6.21 11.19
N TYR A 103 15.03 5.76 10.73
CA TYR A 103 14.90 5.09 9.43
C TYR A 103 15.12 6.05 8.26
N THR A 104 15.00 7.35 8.49
CA THR A 104 15.36 8.41 7.57
C THR A 104 15.75 9.67 8.33
N LYS A 105 16.65 10.44 7.72
CA LYS A 105 17.01 11.80 8.18
C LYS A 105 16.32 12.87 7.32
N ASP A 106 15.93 12.51 6.09
CA ASP A 106 15.24 13.39 5.15
C ASP A 106 13.89 12.79 4.74
N LEU A 107 12.82 13.52 5.06
CA LEU A 107 11.46 13.13 4.69
C LEU A 107 11.20 13.24 3.20
N SER A 108 11.88 14.13 2.47
CA SER A 108 11.74 14.23 1.01
C SER A 108 12.22 12.95 0.34
N ASP A 109 13.41 12.48 0.71
CA ASP A 109 13.94 11.22 0.21
C ASP A 109 13.13 10.01 0.67
N PHE A 110 12.57 10.06 1.87
CA PHE A 110 11.68 9.02 2.37
C PHE A 110 10.40 8.93 1.52
N ARG A 111 9.79 10.07 1.17
CA ARG A 111 8.59 10.14 0.32
C ARG A 111 8.81 9.54 -1.07
N LYS A 112 9.97 9.78 -1.68
CA LYS A 112 10.32 9.22 -2.99
C LYS A 112 10.37 7.69 -3.06
N ARG A 113 10.39 6.99 -1.93
CA ARG A 113 10.43 5.53 -1.87
C ARG A 113 9.06 4.87 -1.99
N PHE A 114 7.98 5.64 -1.86
CA PHE A 114 6.61 5.10 -1.87
C PHE A 114 6.04 5.06 -3.29
N ILE A 115 5.29 4.01 -3.59
CA ILE A 115 4.53 3.89 -4.83
C ILE A 115 3.38 4.90 -4.82
N GLY A 116 3.17 5.59 -5.94
CA GLY A 116 2.09 6.56 -6.11
C GLY A 116 2.33 7.90 -5.41
N THR A 117 3.57 8.19 -5.02
CA THR A 117 3.92 9.48 -4.44
C THR A 117 3.94 10.60 -5.49
N SER A 118 3.47 11.79 -5.11
CA SER A 118 3.55 13.00 -5.94
C SER A 118 4.97 13.54 -6.14
N TYR A 119 5.95 12.95 -5.47
CA TYR A 119 7.36 13.36 -5.54
C TYR A 119 8.14 12.69 -6.67
N HIS A 120 7.50 11.84 -7.47
CA HIS A 120 8.11 11.24 -8.66
C HIS A 120 7.77 12.06 -9.91
N ASN A 121 8.77 12.65 -10.56
CA ASN A 121 8.65 13.20 -11.91
C ASN A 121 9.00 12.11 -12.92
N LYS A 122 8.01 11.40 -13.43
CA LYS A 122 8.22 10.44 -14.52
C LYS A 122 7.72 11.02 -15.83
N LYS A 123 8.60 11.02 -16.84
CA LYS A 123 8.27 11.50 -18.19
C LYS A 123 7.61 10.42 -19.06
N ASP A 124 7.98 9.15 -18.85
CA ASP A 124 7.49 8.02 -19.65
C ASP A 124 6.58 7.13 -18.79
N LEU A 125 5.29 7.45 -18.77
CA LEU A 125 4.29 6.71 -18.03
C LEU A 125 3.62 5.68 -18.93
N THR A 126 3.69 4.41 -18.54
CA THR A 126 2.97 3.32 -19.22
C THR A 126 1.76 2.95 -18.37
N LEU A 127 0.58 3.39 -18.76
CA LEU A 127 -0.67 3.13 -18.03
C LEU A 127 -1.17 1.70 -18.26
N ASN A 128 -0.96 1.14 -19.46
CA ASN A 128 -1.37 -0.21 -19.84
C ASN A 128 -2.86 -0.49 -19.55
N SER A 129 -3.71 0.54 -19.70
CA SER A 129 -5.16 0.48 -19.46
C SER A 129 -5.82 1.66 -20.18
N THR A 130 -6.81 1.38 -21.02
CA THR A 130 -7.60 2.40 -21.72
C THR A 130 -8.48 3.18 -20.74
N LEU A 131 -8.96 2.52 -19.69
CA LEU A 131 -9.71 3.16 -18.61
C LEU A 131 -8.83 4.15 -17.84
N ALA A 132 -7.57 3.77 -17.52
CA ALA A 132 -6.63 4.68 -16.87
C ALA A 132 -6.31 5.91 -17.76
N GLU A 133 -6.19 5.73 -19.08
CA GLU A 133 -5.99 6.83 -20.02
C GLU A 133 -7.21 7.76 -20.09
N SER A 134 -8.42 7.21 -20.03
CA SER A 134 -9.66 8.00 -19.98
C SER A 134 -9.74 8.83 -18.71
N ILE A 135 -9.47 8.22 -17.54
CA ILE A 135 -9.41 8.92 -16.24
C ILE A 135 -8.36 10.04 -16.27
N GLN A 136 -7.18 9.77 -16.83
CA GLN A 136 -6.14 10.77 -16.98
C GLN A 136 -6.61 11.97 -17.81
N LYS A 137 -7.25 11.74 -18.95
CA LYS A 137 -7.75 12.81 -19.82
C LYS A 137 -8.79 13.66 -19.11
N GLU A 138 -9.74 13.05 -18.43
CA GLU A 138 -10.77 13.76 -17.67
C GLU A 138 -10.16 14.61 -16.56
N LEU A 139 -9.19 14.08 -15.81
CA LEU A 139 -8.49 14.82 -14.77
C LEU A 139 -7.63 15.96 -15.33
N LEU A 140 -7.04 15.80 -16.52
CA LEU A 140 -6.22 16.86 -17.14
C LEU A 140 -7.02 18.13 -17.44
N GLU A 141 -8.30 18.01 -17.75
CA GLU A 141 -9.21 19.14 -17.98
C GLU A 141 -9.52 19.92 -16.69
N ILE A 142 -9.39 19.28 -15.52
CA ILE A 142 -9.75 19.84 -14.22
C ILE A 142 -8.51 20.26 -13.41
N ASP A 143 -7.53 19.36 -13.27
CA ASP A 143 -6.33 19.56 -12.44
C ASP A 143 -5.17 18.70 -12.96
N LYS A 144 -4.26 19.34 -13.70
CA LYS A 144 -3.09 18.71 -14.28
C LYS A 144 -2.25 17.96 -13.24
N LYS A 145 -2.08 18.52 -12.04
CA LYS A 145 -1.29 17.92 -10.99
C LYS A 145 -1.91 16.59 -10.52
N THR A 146 -3.21 16.58 -10.26
CA THR A 146 -3.93 15.35 -9.88
C THR A 146 -3.87 14.30 -11.00
N ALA A 147 -3.99 14.71 -12.27
CA ALA A 147 -3.84 13.80 -13.41
C ALA A 147 -2.46 13.14 -13.47
N GLU A 148 -1.39 13.92 -13.25
CA GLU A 148 -0.02 13.42 -13.21
C GLU A 148 0.21 12.44 -12.02
N GLU A 149 -0.33 12.75 -10.85
CA GLU A 149 -0.25 11.89 -9.66
C GLU A 149 -0.95 10.54 -9.89
N VAL A 150 -2.17 10.56 -10.42
CA VAL A 150 -2.96 9.36 -10.73
C VAL A 150 -2.27 8.51 -11.81
N SER A 151 -1.75 9.15 -12.85
CA SER A 151 -1.03 8.46 -13.93
C SER A 151 0.26 7.82 -13.43
N THR A 152 1.00 8.51 -12.56
CA THR A 152 2.20 7.97 -11.92
C THR A 152 1.86 6.74 -11.10
N TYR A 153 0.80 6.81 -10.30
CA TYR A 153 0.33 5.68 -9.50
C TYR A 153 -0.01 4.46 -10.36
N PHE A 154 -0.81 4.61 -11.41
CA PHE A 154 -1.18 3.49 -12.28
C PHE A 154 0.01 2.92 -13.04
N SER A 155 0.94 3.76 -13.49
CA SER A 155 2.17 3.32 -14.14
C SER A 155 3.07 2.51 -13.18
N GLU A 156 3.20 2.94 -11.93
CA GLU A 156 3.98 2.23 -10.92
C GLU A 156 3.30 0.92 -10.49
N MET A 157 1.98 0.91 -10.38
CA MET A 157 1.23 -0.32 -10.12
C MET A 157 1.35 -1.31 -11.26
N ASN A 158 1.37 -0.85 -12.51
CA ASN A 158 1.64 -1.72 -13.66
C ASN A 158 3.02 -2.41 -13.55
N GLN A 159 4.05 -1.70 -13.07
CA GLN A 159 5.36 -2.31 -12.80
C GLN A 159 5.29 -3.40 -11.72
N VAL A 160 4.51 -3.16 -10.65
CA VAL A 160 4.26 -4.18 -9.62
C VAL A 160 3.56 -5.40 -10.21
N PHE A 161 2.59 -5.21 -11.10
CA PHE A 161 1.87 -6.32 -11.74
C PHE A 161 2.74 -7.11 -12.71
N ILE A 162 3.66 -6.46 -13.43
CA ILE A 162 4.69 -7.14 -14.23
C ILE A 162 5.53 -8.06 -13.32
N GLU A 163 5.95 -7.55 -12.16
CA GLU A 163 6.73 -8.31 -11.19
C GLU A 163 5.93 -9.46 -10.56
N MET A 164 4.67 -9.22 -10.23
CA MET A 164 3.75 -10.28 -9.75
C MET A 164 3.60 -11.38 -10.80
N LYS A 165 3.40 -11.03 -12.08
CA LYS A 165 3.32 -12.00 -13.18
C LYS A 165 4.61 -12.82 -13.29
N ARG A 166 5.79 -12.18 -13.21
CA ARG A 166 7.09 -12.85 -13.27
C ARG A 166 7.20 -13.94 -12.20
N MET A 167 6.78 -13.63 -10.97
CA MET A 167 6.91 -14.55 -9.84
C MET A 167 5.88 -15.66 -9.82
N LEU A 168 4.68 -15.43 -10.33
CA LEU A 168 3.58 -16.39 -10.27
C LEU A 168 3.88 -17.63 -11.11
N LYS A 169 3.69 -18.81 -10.54
CA LYS A 169 3.69 -20.08 -11.25
C LYS A 169 2.52 -20.16 -12.22
N LYS A 170 2.63 -21.02 -13.24
CA LYS A 170 1.48 -21.41 -14.05
C LYS A 170 0.37 -21.96 -13.14
N GLY A 171 -0.82 -21.40 -13.21
CA GLY A 171 -1.94 -21.72 -12.32
C GLY A 171 -1.87 -21.07 -10.94
N GLY A 172 -0.85 -20.29 -10.63
CA GLY A 172 -0.78 -19.46 -9.42
C GLY A 172 -1.87 -18.40 -9.40
N LYS A 173 -2.22 -17.92 -8.21
CA LYS A 173 -3.32 -16.97 -7.99
C LYS A 173 -2.82 -15.70 -7.31
N ALA A 174 -3.48 -14.58 -7.60
CA ALA A 174 -3.30 -13.33 -6.87
C ALA A 174 -4.66 -12.85 -6.33
N CYS A 175 -4.67 -12.40 -5.08
CA CYS A 175 -5.81 -11.75 -4.44
C CYS A 175 -5.40 -10.32 -4.10
N ILE A 176 -6.06 -9.34 -4.69
CA ILE A 176 -5.76 -7.92 -4.51
C ILE A 176 -6.98 -7.26 -3.88
N VAL A 177 -6.78 -6.59 -2.74
CA VAL A 177 -7.84 -5.83 -2.06
C VAL A 177 -7.60 -4.36 -2.29
N ILE A 178 -8.51 -3.72 -3.01
CA ILE A 178 -8.44 -2.29 -3.36
C ILE A 178 -9.84 -1.68 -3.35
N GLY A 179 -9.95 -0.41 -3.01
CA GLY A 179 -11.18 0.36 -3.10
C GLY A 179 -11.11 1.38 -4.23
N ASN A 180 -12.25 1.67 -4.85
CA ASN A 180 -12.40 2.81 -5.75
C ASN A 180 -12.46 4.11 -4.94
N THR A 181 -12.18 5.24 -5.55
CA THR A 181 -12.20 6.56 -4.92
C THR A 181 -12.69 7.61 -5.92
N SER A 182 -12.92 8.83 -5.46
CA SER A 182 -13.20 9.98 -6.32
C SER A 182 -12.22 11.10 -6.02
N LEU A 183 -11.68 11.75 -7.04
CA LEU A 183 -10.73 12.85 -6.94
C LEU A 183 -11.21 14.00 -7.83
N LYS A 184 -11.35 15.18 -7.24
CA LYS A 184 -11.83 16.38 -7.97
C LYS A 184 -13.16 16.17 -8.70
N GLY A 185 -14.02 15.26 -8.22
CA GLY A 185 -15.29 14.91 -8.86
C GLY A 185 -15.21 13.83 -9.94
N VAL A 186 -14.01 13.34 -10.27
CA VAL A 186 -13.79 12.23 -11.21
C VAL A 186 -13.70 10.92 -10.44
N ASP A 187 -14.45 9.92 -10.88
CA ASP A 187 -14.40 8.59 -10.30
C ASP A 187 -13.14 7.83 -10.75
N ILE A 188 -12.39 7.34 -9.79
CA ILE A 188 -11.18 6.57 -10.00
C ILE A 188 -11.49 5.10 -9.75
N PHE A 189 -11.71 4.37 -10.81
CA PHE A 189 -12.07 2.95 -10.80
C PHE A 189 -10.82 2.07 -10.65
N ASN A 190 -10.18 2.12 -9.47
CA ASN A 190 -8.91 1.43 -9.22
C ASN A 190 -8.99 -0.08 -9.49
N ALA A 191 -10.08 -0.73 -9.07
CA ALA A 191 -10.24 -2.17 -9.23
C ALA A 191 -10.36 -2.56 -10.71
N GLU A 192 -11.10 -1.79 -11.48
CA GLU A 192 -11.32 -2.00 -12.90
C GLU A 192 -10.06 -1.72 -13.71
N VAL A 193 -9.33 -0.64 -13.41
CA VAL A 193 -8.01 -0.35 -14.03
C VAL A 193 -7.02 -1.48 -13.74
N PHE A 194 -6.95 -1.97 -12.50
CA PHE A 194 -6.07 -3.09 -12.15
C PHE A 194 -6.45 -4.37 -12.89
N ALA A 195 -7.75 -4.65 -13.03
CA ALA A 195 -8.22 -5.80 -13.78
C ALA A 195 -7.77 -5.71 -15.25
N GLU A 196 -7.92 -4.54 -15.89
CA GLU A 196 -7.50 -4.32 -17.27
C GLU A 196 -5.97 -4.44 -17.43
N GLN A 197 -5.18 -3.81 -16.53
CA GLN A 197 -3.72 -3.93 -16.54
C GLN A 197 -3.25 -5.39 -16.41
N LEU A 198 -3.85 -6.14 -15.50
CA LEU A 198 -3.52 -7.56 -15.29
C LEU A 198 -3.91 -8.42 -16.51
N GLN A 199 -5.05 -8.15 -17.12
CA GLN A 199 -5.48 -8.83 -18.35
C GLN A 199 -4.53 -8.54 -19.51
N ASN A 200 -4.12 -7.28 -19.68
CA ASN A 200 -3.17 -6.87 -20.74
C ASN A 200 -1.77 -7.50 -20.50
N LEU A 201 -1.44 -7.85 -19.28
CA LEU A 201 -0.28 -8.66 -18.97
C LEU A 201 -0.48 -10.17 -19.19
N GLY A 202 -1.67 -10.63 -19.58
CA GLY A 202 -2.00 -12.02 -19.87
C GLY A 202 -2.43 -12.83 -18.65
N LEU A 203 -2.79 -12.18 -17.55
CA LEU A 203 -3.43 -12.82 -16.40
C LEU A 203 -4.94 -12.88 -16.62
N LYS A 204 -5.59 -13.94 -16.11
CA LYS A 204 -7.05 -14.07 -16.19
C LYS A 204 -7.68 -13.56 -14.89
N ILE A 205 -8.65 -12.69 -15.00
CA ILE A 205 -9.49 -12.28 -13.87
C ILE A 205 -10.46 -13.44 -13.57
N ALA A 206 -10.34 -14.00 -12.39
CA ALA A 206 -11.21 -15.09 -11.95
C ALA A 206 -12.53 -14.57 -11.38
N ASP A 207 -12.47 -13.51 -10.56
CA ASP A 207 -13.64 -12.93 -9.92
C ASP A 207 -13.34 -11.50 -9.44
N ILE A 208 -14.38 -10.68 -9.31
CA ILE A 208 -14.34 -9.35 -8.68
C ILE A 208 -15.41 -9.32 -7.60
N ILE A 209 -14.99 -9.44 -6.34
CA ILE A 209 -15.87 -9.47 -5.18
C ILE A 209 -16.02 -8.05 -4.63
N LYS A 210 -17.20 -7.47 -4.75
CA LYS A 210 -17.53 -6.20 -4.10
C LYS A 210 -17.88 -6.45 -2.63
N ARG A 211 -17.28 -5.66 -1.74
CA ARG A 211 -17.65 -5.62 -0.33
C ARG A 211 -18.57 -4.40 -0.12
N GLU A 212 -19.69 -4.64 0.54
CA GLU A 212 -20.55 -3.60 1.08
C GLU A 212 -19.96 -3.01 2.37
#